data_4ee9681b19fcc3de711b99359c4bf30f
#
_entry.id   4ee9681b19fcc3de711b99359c4bf30f
#
_cell.length_a   1.000
_cell.length_b   1.000
_cell.length_c   1.000
_cell.angle_alpha   90.00
_cell.angle_beta   90.00
_cell.angle_gamma   90.00
#
_symmetry.space_group_name_H-M   'P 1'
#
loop_
_entity.id
_entity.type
_entity.pdbx_description
1 polymer ?
#
loop_
_entity_poly.entity_id
_entity_poly.type
_entity_poly.pdbx_seq_one_letter_code
_entity_poly.pdbx_strand_id
1 'polypeptide(L)'
;MLSPGERFEGHVVDEVVGRGGYATVYRAHDATGREVALKVLDGHLSDLAHIARLKREFEFAQRLHHPHIVTVFDRGPGWLSMELVWGSDVTEVDSVAARLTALEQIADALDYAHNRAILHCDVKPPNILVRQDLSDAVLIDFGVAHTIADDIGYRPTQIEASLPYAAPELITGHAPTEATDEYALACTVVELVTGSPPFTAPTALGLIEAHLHLTPPRWSRESSWLPRIFDSIAAKALAKAPDDRYGSCREFVALIARALR
;
A
#
# COMPACT_ATOMS: atom_id res chain seq x y z
N MET A 1 9.44 13.40 19.72
CA MET A 1 10.34 13.07 18.59
C MET A 1 11.71 12.74 19.14
N LEU A 2 12.33 11.67 18.61
CA LEU A 2 13.69 11.27 18.99
C LEU A 2 14.70 12.11 18.22
N SER A 3 15.88 12.34 18.82
CA SER A 3 16.96 13.16 18.24
C SER A 3 18.09 12.26 17.70
N PRO A 4 18.87 12.72 16.71
CA PRO A 4 20.07 11.98 16.26
C PRO A 4 21.02 11.67 17.42
N GLY A 5 21.48 10.43 17.51
CA GLY A 5 22.31 9.90 18.59
C GLY A 5 21.54 9.44 19.82
N GLU A 6 20.25 9.67 19.89
CA GLU A 6 19.41 9.21 21.01
C GLU A 6 19.28 7.69 21.00
N ARG A 7 19.33 7.09 22.20
CA ARG A 7 19.10 5.66 22.37
C ARG A 7 17.64 5.40 22.76
N PHE A 8 16.97 4.59 21.95
CA PHE A 8 15.57 4.23 22.16
C PHE A 8 15.39 2.72 22.00
N GLU A 9 14.95 2.03 23.08
CA GLU A 9 14.59 0.61 23.05
C GLU A 9 15.66 -0.29 22.36
N GLY A 10 16.93 -0.06 22.69
CA GLY A 10 18.06 -0.82 22.10
C GLY A 10 18.54 -0.35 20.74
N HIS A 11 17.91 0.67 20.15
CA HIS A 11 18.32 1.28 18.89
C HIS A 11 19.03 2.62 19.12
N VAL A 12 19.94 2.99 18.21
CA VAL A 12 20.54 4.33 18.13
C VAL A 12 19.97 5.04 16.91
N VAL A 13 19.28 6.15 17.14
CA VAL A 13 18.61 6.93 16.08
C VAL A 13 19.62 7.76 15.30
N ASP A 14 19.55 7.73 13.97
CA ASP A 14 20.39 8.54 13.09
C ASP A 14 19.65 9.79 12.60
N GLU A 15 18.52 9.60 11.93
CA GLU A 15 17.72 10.68 11.37
C GLU A 15 16.26 10.27 11.15
N VAL A 16 15.41 11.25 10.88
CA VAL A 16 14.02 11.02 10.43
C VAL A 16 14.03 10.73 8.94
N VAL A 17 13.42 9.62 8.53
CA VAL A 17 13.26 9.24 7.11
C VAL A 17 11.82 9.33 6.63
N GLY A 18 10.82 9.39 7.54
CA GLY A 18 9.43 9.54 7.17
C GLY A 18 8.55 10.00 8.33
N ARG A 19 7.44 10.66 8.00
CA ARG A 19 6.41 11.05 8.98
C ARG A 19 5.05 10.66 8.46
N GLY A 20 4.35 9.82 9.23
CA GLY A 20 2.96 9.45 8.99
C GLY A 20 2.00 10.22 9.89
N GLY A 21 0.71 9.93 9.76
CA GLY A 21 -0.34 10.59 10.56
C GLY A 21 -0.32 10.23 12.05
N TYR A 22 0.34 9.16 12.47
CA TYR A 22 0.35 8.67 13.87
C TYR A 22 1.72 8.17 14.34
N ALA A 23 2.71 8.07 13.44
CA ALA A 23 4.05 7.58 13.75
C ALA A 23 5.11 8.32 12.94
N THR A 24 6.29 8.43 13.51
CA THR A 24 7.50 8.90 12.84
C THR A 24 8.42 7.71 12.58
N VAL A 25 8.99 7.63 11.37
CA VAL A 25 9.95 6.60 10.98
C VAL A 25 11.35 7.19 11.00
N TYR A 26 12.26 6.53 11.67
CA TYR A 26 13.65 6.92 11.81
C TYR A 26 14.55 5.89 11.12
N ARG A 27 15.64 6.33 10.51
CA ARG A 27 16.80 5.49 10.32
C ARG A 27 17.47 5.30 11.66
N ALA A 28 17.82 4.08 11.99
CA ALA A 28 18.47 3.73 13.26
C ALA A 28 19.37 2.51 13.08
N HIS A 29 20.25 2.26 14.06
CA HIS A 29 21.02 1.03 14.15
C HIS A 29 20.53 0.21 15.35
N ASP A 30 20.32 -1.08 15.16
CA ASP A 30 20.01 -2.01 16.25
C ASP A 30 21.26 -2.34 17.11
N ALA A 31 21.09 -3.15 18.14
CA ALA A 31 22.17 -3.54 19.05
C ALA A 31 23.31 -4.34 18.35
N THR A 32 23.06 -4.89 17.16
CA THR A 32 24.06 -5.61 16.35
C THR A 32 24.79 -4.70 15.38
N GLY A 33 24.39 -3.42 15.27
CA GLY A 33 24.89 -2.45 14.30
C GLY A 33 24.23 -2.54 12.92
N ARG A 34 23.11 -3.29 12.79
CA ARG A 34 22.35 -3.36 11.55
C ARG A 34 21.51 -2.10 11.40
N GLU A 35 21.52 -1.49 10.21
CA GLU A 35 20.61 -0.40 9.85
C GLU A 35 19.17 -0.92 9.75
N VAL A 36 18.23 -0.17 10.34
CA VAL A 36 16.80 -0.47 10.38
C VAL A 36 15.97 0.79 10.18
N ALA A 37 14.75 0.62 9.67
CA ALA A 37 13.69 1.61 9.78
C ALA A 37 12.97 1.40 11.13
N LEU A 38 13.03 2.37 12.02
CA LEU A 38 12.39 2.35 13.33
C LEU A 38 11.14 3.23 13.31
N LYS A 39 9.97 2.61 13.25
CA LYS A 39 8.66 3.28 13.28
C LYS A 39 8.22 3.44 14.73
N VAL A 40 8.03 4.67 15.18
CA VAL A 40 7.69 5.01 16.58
C VAL A 40 6.42 5.84 16.60
N LEU A 41 5.44 5.44 17.42
CA LEU A 41 4.20 6.21 17.62
C LEU A 41 4.51 7.59 18.21
N ASP A 42 3.85 8.61 17.69
CA ASP A 42 3.98 9.96 18.23
C ASP A 42 3.28 10.05 19.59
N GLY A 43 3.96 10.63 20.59
CA GLY A 43 3.55 10.61 22.01
C GLY A 43 2.14 11.15 22.33
N HIS A 44 1.57 11.96 21.44
CA HIS A 44 0.19 12.46 21.55
C HIS A 44 -0.85 11.50 20.96
N LEU A 45 -0.41 10.46 20.21
CA LEU A 45 -1.25 9.53 19.46
C LEU A 45 -1.05 8.07 19.90
N SER A 46 -0.33 7.83 21.01
CA SER A 46 -0.09 6.48 21.57
C SER A 46 -1.31 5.94 22.32
N ASP A 47 -2.50 6.04 21.69
CA ASP A 47 -3.69 5.38 22.23
C ASP A 47 -3.67 3.86 21.94
N LEU A 48 -4.55 3.12 22.59
CA LEU A 48 -4.63 1.67 22.47
C LEU A 48 -4.90 1.22 21.01
N ALA A 49 -5.56 2.04 20.21
CA ALA A 49 -5.89 1.72 18.82
C ALA A 49 -4.63 1.76 17.94
N HIS A 50 -3.77 2.77 18.10
CA HIS A 50 -2.52 2.87 17.36
C HIS A 50 -1.51 1.80 17.79
N ILE A 51 -1.43 1.49 19.08
CA ILE A 51 -0.62 0.37 19.59
C ILE A 51 -1.09 -0.96 19.00
N ALA A 52 -2.41 -1.19 18.96
CA ALA A 52 -2.98 -2.40 18.37
C ALA A 52 -2.72 -2.48 16.87
N ARG A 53 -2.75 -1.35 16.16
CA ARG A 53 -2.41 -1.26 14.73
C ARG A 53 -0.95 -1.66 14.48
N LEU A 54 -0.02 -1.08 15.24
CA LEU A 54 1.41 -1.38 15.10
C LEU A 54 1.74 -2.84 15.43
N LYS A 55 1.07 -3.38 16.47
CA LYS A 55 1.15 -4.80 16.82
C LYS A 55 0.66 -5.69 15.66
N ARG A 56 -0.46 -5.35 15.06
CA ARG A 56 -1.03 -6.06 13.91
C ARG A 56 -0.08 -6.02 12.71
N GLU A 57 0.49 -4.86 12.41
CA GLU A 57 1.48 -4.69 11.34
C GLU A 57 2.63 -5.68 11.50
N PHE A 58 3.19 -5.80 12.70
CA PHE A 58 4.24 -6.79 13.00
C PHE A 58 3.74 -8.23 12.82
N GLU A 59 2.59 -8.59 13.41
CA GLU A 59 2.07 -9.96 13.41
C GLU A 59 1.75 -10.47 12.02
N PHE A 60 1.28 -9.61 11.10
CA PHE A 60 1.05 -9.98 9.72
C PHE A 60 2.35 -10.04 8.92
N ALA A 61 3.17 -8.98 8.97
CA ALA A 61 4.41 -8.94 8.21
C ALA A 61 5.39 -10.06 8.62
N GLN A 62 5.46 -10.44 9.92
CA GLN A 62 6.30 -11.53 10.40
C GLN A 62 5.94 -12.91 9.78
N ARG A 63 4.70 -13.10 9.34
CA ARG A 63 4.23 -14.35 8.69
C ARG A 63 4.55 -14.39 7.20
N LEU A 64 5.00 -13.28 6.62
CA LEU A 64 5.25 -13.11 5.19
C LEU A 64 6.75 -13.02 4.93
N HIS A 65 7.28 -13.95 4.13
CA HIS A 65 8.68 -13.99 3.72
C HIS A 65 8.74 -13.91 2.20
N HIS A 66 8.89 -12.70 1.67
CA HIS A 66 8.86 -12.44 0.24
C HIS A 66 9.81 -11.29 -0.10
N PRO A 67 10.56 -11.31 -1.22
CA PRO A 67 11.51 -10.27 -1.57
C PRO A 67 10.89 -8.87 -1.72
N HIS A 68 9.60 -8.83 -2.05
CA HIS A 68 8.84 -7.59 -2.28
C HIS A 68 7.86 -7.26 -1.14
N ILE A 69 8.07 -7.83 0.04
CA ILE A 69 7.36 -7.47 1.30
C ILE A 69 8.39 -7.10 2.33
N VAL A 70 8.18 -5.98 3.03
CA VAL A 70 9.08 -5.49 4.06
C VAL A 70 9.31 -6.54 5.14
N THR A 71 10.57 -6.78 5.49
CA THR A 71 10.94 -7.66 6.59
C THR A 71 10.86 -6.90 7.91
N VAL A 72 10.09 -7.41 8.88
CA VAL A 72 10.04 -6.89 10.24
C VAL A 72 10.99 -7.66 11.14
N PHE A 73 11.64 -6.98 12.09
CA PHE A 73 12.66 -7.58 12.95
C PHE A 73 12.20 -7.69 14.39
N ASP A 74 11.76 -6.59 15.01
CA ASP A 74 11.38 -6.54 16.42
C ASP A 74 10.31 -5.49 16.68
N ARG A 75 9.66 -5.55 17.83
CA ARG A 75 8.65 -4.60 18.25
C ARG A 75 8.57 -4.43 19.77
N GLY A 76 8.04 -3.30 20.20
CA GLY A 76 7.66 -3.04 21.57
C GLY A 76 6.38 -2.23 21.69
N PRO A 77 6.04 -1.80 22.89
CA PRO A 77 4.88 -0.92 23.10
C PRO A 77 5.09 0.42 22.36
N GLY A 78 4.45 0.60 21.21
CA GLY A 78 4.50 1.84 20.46
C GLY A 78 5.69 1.99 19.51
N TRP A 79 6.42 0.93 19.18
CA TRP A 79 7.46 0.95 18.15
C TRP A 79 7.58 -0.40 17.41
N LEU A 80 8.14 -0.33 16.22
CA LEU A 80 8.41 -1.45 15.34
C LEU A 80 9.71 -1.19 14.59
N SER A 81 10.64 -2.18 14.55
CA SER A 81 11.81 -2.14 13.69
C SER A 81 11.66 -3.07 12.49
N MET A 82 12.07 -2.58 11.32
CA MET A 82 11.94 -3.28 10.06
C MET A 82 13.10 -2.97 9.13
N GLU A 83 13.16 -3.67 8.03
CA GLU A 83 14.10 -3.41 6.93
C GLU A 83 14.05 -1.95 6.50
N LEU A 84 15.23 -1.32 6.42
CA LEU A 84 15.38 -0.01 5.80
C LEU A 84 15.49 -0.17 4.29
N VAL A 85 14.46 0.26 3.58
CA VAL A 85 14.46 0.29 2.12
C VAL A 85 15.07 1.61 1.66
N TRP A 86 16.30 1.56 1.12
CA TRP A 86 16.95 2.71 0.52
C TRP A 86 16.34 3.01 -0.85
N GLY A 87 15.59 4.07 -0.95
CA GLY A 87 14.89 4.47 -2.18
C GLY A 87 13.82 5.51 -1.90
N SER A 88 12.86 5.59 -2.80
CA SER A 88 11.73 6.51 -2.72
C SER A 88 10.41 5.77 -2.94
N ASP A 89 9.30 6.45 -2.76
CA ASP A 89 8.04 5.86 -3.19
C ASP A 89 7.95 5.78 -4.72
N VAL A 90 7.08 4.90 -5.21
CA VAL A 90 6.99 4.59 -6.64
C VAL A 90 6.54 5.77 -7.50
N THR A 91 5.99 6.85 -6.93
CA THR A 91 5.61 8.06 -7.69
C THR A 91 6.82 8.85 -8.18
N GLU A 92 7.95 8.75 -7.45
CA GLU A 92 9.20 9.42 -7.81
C GLU A 92 9.98 8.69 -8.93
N VAL A 93 9.53 7.52 -9.33
CA VAL A 93 10.12 6.76 -10.45
C VAL A 93 9.64 7.36 -11.77
N ASP A 94 10.53 7.99 -12.55
CA ASP A 94 10.14 8.69 -13.79
C ASP A 94 9.74 7.75 -14.94
N SER A 95 10.35 6.57 -15.01
CA SER A 95 10.15 5.63 -16.12
C SER A 95 8.88 4.81 -15.96
N VAL A 96 7.96 4.89 -16.93
CA VAL A 96 6.76 4.02 -16.99
C VAL A 96 7.17 2.54 -16.99
N ALA A 97 8.24 2.16 -17.70
CA ALA A 97 8.71 0.78 -17.72
C ALA A 97 9.18 0.32 -16.33
N ALA A 98 9.89 1.17 -15.57
CA ALA A 98 10.31 0.85 -14.20
C ALA A 98 9.10 0.80 -13.24
N ARG A 99 8.13 1.71 -13.37
CA ARG A 99 6.86 1.64 -12.63
C ARG A 99 6.12 0.32 -12.89
N LEU A 100 6.05 -0.12 -14.15
CA LEU A 100 5.42 -1.39 -14.50
C LEU A 100 6.15 -2.58 -13.88
N THR A 101 7.49 -2.58 -13.87
CA THR A 101 8.28 -3.62 -13.21
C THR A 101 8.00 -3.64 -11.70
N ALA A 102 7.98 -2.49 -11.05
CA ALA A 102 7.62 -2.38 -9.64
C ALA A 102 6.21 -2.92 -9.36
N LEU A 103 5.22 -2.57 -10.21
CA LEU A 103 3.85 -3.05 -10.06
C LEU A 103 3.73 -4.57 -10.28
N GLU A 104 4.50 -5.17 -11.20
CA GLU A 104 4.55 -6.65 -11.37
C GLU A 104 5.08 -7.33 -10.09
N GLN A 105 6.09 -6.75 -9.45
CA GLN A 105 6.66 -7.24 -8.19
C GLN A 105 5.67 -7.11 -7.02
N ILE A 106 4.96 -6.00 -6.93
CA ILE A 106 3.94 -5.78 -5.90
C ILE A 106 2.72 -6.70 -6.11
N ALA A 107 2.31 -6.94 -7.36
CA ALA A 107 1.25 -7.90 -7.65
C ALA A 107 1.62 -9.33 -7.21
N ASP A 108 2.89 -9.73 -7.40
CA ASP A 108 3.42 -11.01 -6.91
C ASP A 108 3.40 -11.09 -5.37
N ALA A 109 3.79 -9.99 -4.69
CA ALA A 109 3.74 -9.87 -3.23
C ALA A 109 2.32 -9.99 -2.67
N LEU A 110 1.35 -9.34 -3.32
CA LEU A 110 -0.07 -9.40 -2.91
C LEU A 110 -0.64 -10.81 -3.09
N ASP A 111 -0.47 -11.43 -4.25
CA ASP A 111 -0.93 -12.81 -4.49
C ASP A 111 -0.25 -13.80 -3.53
N TYR A 112 1.02 -13.57 -3.15
CA TYR A 112 1.71 -14.36 -2.13
C TYR A 112 1.08 -14.20 -0.74
N ALA A 113 0.67 -12.99 -0.34
CA ALA A 113 -0.02 -12.73 0.92
C ALA A 113 -1.44 -13.34 0.91
N HIS A 114 -2.17 -13.19 -0.20
CA HIS A 114 -3.52 -13.74 -0.40
C HIS A 114 -3.53 -15.28 -0.26
N ASN A 115 -2.55 -15.97 -0.85
CA ASN A 115 -2.36 -17.42 -0.68
C ASN A 115 -2.10 -17.84 0.78
N ARG A 116 -1.85 -16.89 1.69
CA ARG A 116 -1.71 -17.09 3.14
C ARG A 116 -2.87 -16.52 3.93
N ALA A 117 -3.96 -16.22 3.23
CA ALA A 117 -5.18 -15.61 3.78
C ALA A 117 -4.92 -14.26 4.50
N ILE A 118 -3.93 -13.49 4.02
CA ILE A 118 -3.61 -12.15 4.50
C ILE A 118 -3.92 -11.14 3.39
N LEU A 119 -4.78 -10.17 3.71
CA LEU A 119 -5.16 -9.05 2.85
C LEU A 119 -4.44 -7.80 3.34
N HIS A 120 -3.92 -6.98 2.42
CA HIS A 120 -3.19 -5.75 2.78
C HIS A 120 -4.12 -4.59 3.16
N CYS A 121 -5.17 -4.38 2.40
CA CYS A 121 -6.24 -3.39 2.60
C CYS A 121 -5.82 -1.90 2.56
N ASP A 122 -4.57 -1.60 2.22
CA ASP A 122 -4.07 -0.21 2.08
C ASP A 122 -3.03 -0.07 0.95
N VAL A 123 -3.29 -0.73 -0.19
CA VAL A 123 -2.41 -0.64 -1.36
C VAL A 123 -2.52 0.75 -1.98
N LYS A 124 -1.40 1.48 -2.01
CA LYS A 124 -1.32 2.85 -2.56
C LYS A 124 0.15 3.22 -2.82
N PRO A 125 0.43 4.23 -3.66
CA PRO A 125 1.82 4.59 -4.00
C PRO A 125 2.73 4.82 -2.80
N PRO A 126 2.34 5.55 -1.71
CA PRO A 126 3.22 5.75 -0.56
C PRO A 126 3.61 4.47 0.20
N ASN A 127 2.87 3.37 -0.01
CA ASN A 127 3.17 2.07 0.60
C ASN A 127 3.98 1.16 -0.33
N ILE A 128 4.45 1.66 -1.47
CA ILE A 128 5.31 0.96 -2.44
C ILE A 128 6.63 1.71 -2.53
N LEU A 129 7.66 1.21 -1.87
CA LEU A 129 9.00 1.76 -1.96
C LEU A 129 9.79 1.07 -3.08
N VAL A 130 10.53 1.84 -3.87
CA VAL A 130 11.40 1.34 -4.93
C VAL A 130 12.84 1.62 -4.54
N ARG A 131 13.70 0.60 -4.57
CA ARG A 131 15.11 0.76 -4.24
C ARG A 131 15.80 1.74 -5.20
N GLN A 132 16.81 2.43 -4.71
CA GLN A 132 17.50 3.49 -5.46
C GLN A 132 18.09 3.02 -6.80
N ASP A 133 18.48 1.75 -6.89
CA ASP A 133 18.97 1.12 -8.13
C ASP A 133 17.86 0.62 -9.06
N LEU A 134 16.60 0.83 -8.69
CA LEU A 134 15.38 0.38 -9.37
C LEU A 134 15.28 -1.15 -9.53
N SER A 135 16.05 -1.92 -8.76
CA SER A 135 16.05 -3.38 -8.83
C SER A 135 14.76 -3.99 -8.30
N ASP A 136 14.28 -3.46 -7.17
CA ASP A 136 13.19 -4.06 -6.42
C ASP A 136 12.22 -3.00 -5.88
N ALA A 137 10.93 -3.34 -5.93
CA ALA A 137 9.89 -2.67 -5.18
C ALA A 137 9.53 -3.49 -3.94
N VAL A 138 9.20 -2.80 -2.85
CA VAL A 138 8.87 -3.39 -1.56
C VAL A 138 7.56 -2.81 -1.04
N LEU A 139 6.59 -3.68 -0.75
CA LEU A 139 5.32 -3.33 -0.14
C LEU A 139 5.50 -3.21 1.38
N ILE A 140 5.08 -2.08 1.93
CA ILE A 140 5.20 -1.75 3.34
C ILE A 140 3.83 -1.49 3.99
N ASP A 141 3.78 -1.41 5.31
CA ASP A 141 2.62 -0.99 6.15
C ASP A 141 1.42 -1.96 6.11
N PHE A 142 1.55 -3.09 6.79
CA PHE A 142 0.47 -4.06 7.05
C PHE A 142 -0.41 -3.67 8.26
N GLY A 143 -0.42 -2.39 8.67
CA GLY A 143 -1.13 -1.93 9.88
C GLY A 143 -2.64 -2.02 9.82
N VAL A 144 -3.23 -2.11 8.63
CA VAL A 144 -4.66 -2.33 8.40
C VAL A 144 -4.96 -3.69 7.78
N ALA A 145 -3.95 -4.57 7.69
CA ALA A 145 -4.12 -5.91 7.15
C ALA A 145 -5.16 -6.73 7.94
N HIS A 146 -5.84 -7.63 7.25
CA HIS A 146 -6.85 -8.53 7.80
C HIS A 146 -6.59 -9.96 7.37
N THR A 147 -7.08 -10.93 8.17
CA THR A 147 -7.24 -12.30 7.67
C THR A 147 -8.62 -12.45 7.03
N ILE A 148 -8.73 -13.33 6.03
CA ILE A 148 -10.02 -13.66 5.39
C ILE A 148 -11.03 -14.22 6.41
N ALA A 149 -10.55 -14.72 7.56
CA ALA A 149 -11.37 -15.29 8.62
C ALA A 149 -11.83 -14.27 9.69
N ASP A 150 -11.30 -13.04 9.66
CA ASP A 150 -11.66 -12.02 10.65
C ASP A 150 -13.04 -11.44 10.34
N ASP A 151 -14.05 -11.87 11.09
CA ASP A 151 -15.41 -11.32 11.07
C ASP A 151 -15.44 -9.97 11.84
N ILE A 152 -14.65 -9.02 11.36
CA ILE A 152 -14.53 -7.71 11.99
C ILE A 152 -15.34 -6.72 11.19
N GLY A 153 -16.40 -6.22 11.80
CA GLY A 153 -17.13 -5.05 11.28
C GLY A 153 -16.12 -3.93 10.98
N TYR A 154 -15.84 -3.73 9.71
CA TYR A 154 -14.95 -2.68 9.22
C TYR A 154 -15.46 -1.32 9.71
N ARG A 155 -14.62 -0.57 10.44
CA ARG A 155 -15.01 0.76 10.93
C ARG A 155 -14.49 1.83 9.98
N PRO A 156 -15.38 2.67 9.40
CA PRO A 156 -15.05 3.68 8.39
C PRO A 156 -14.02 4.74 8.80
N THR A 157 -13.69 4.88 10.07
CA THR A 157 -12.83 5.94 10.60
C THR A 157 -11.37 5.91 10.11
N GLN A 158 -10.95 4.88 9.38
CA GLN A 158 -9.60 4.78 8.81
C GLN A 158 -9.56 4.99 7.29
N ILE A 159 -10.70 5.20 6.63
CA ILE A 159 -10.79 5.32 5.16
C ILE A 159 -10.28 6.70 4.67
N GLU A 160 -10.36 7.75 5.48
CA GLU A 160 -10.15 9.13 5.01
C GLU A 160 -8.80 9.36 4.32
N ALA A 161 -7.71 8.78 4.85
CA ALA A 161 -6.36 8.97 4.29
C ALA A 161 -6.10 8.12 3.03
N SER A 162 -6.88 7.06 2.78
CA SER A 162 -6.72 6.14 1.65
C SER A 162 -7.93 6.12 0.73
N LEU A 163 -8.84 7.09 0.90
CA LEU A 163 -10.09 7.16 0.14
C LEU A 163 -9.91 7.12 -1.39
N PRO A 164 -8.85 7.72 -2.01
CA PRO A 164 -8.62 7.62 -3.46
C PRO A 164 -8.40 6.20 -3.99
N TYR A 165 -8.14 5.23 -3.10
CA TYR A 165 -7.85 3.82 -3.43
C TYR A 165 -8.86 2.86 -2.79
N ALA A 166 -9.87 3.38 -2.08
CA ALA A 166 -10.79 2.57 -1.31
C ALA A 166 -11.76 1.79 -2.20
N ALA A 167 -11.79 0.47 -2.04
CA ALA A 167 -12.71 -0.39 -2.77
C ALA A 167 -14.17 -0.17 -2.32
N PRO A 168 -15.15 -0.28 -3.24
CA PRO A 168 -16.58 -0.08 -2.95
C PRO A 168 -17.08 -0.89 -1.75
N GLU A 169 -16.67 -2.15 -1.63
CA GLU A 169 -17.04 -3.02 -0.53
C GLU A 169 -16.55 -2.50 0.83
N LEU A 170 -15.35 -1.92 0.91
CA LEU A 170 -14.86 -1.32 2.15
C LEU A 170 -15.66 -0.07 2.52
N ILE A 171 -15.98 0.77 1.54
CA ILE A 171 -16.79 1.98 1.73
C ILE A 171 -18.17 1.63 2.27
N THR A 172 -18.73 0.52 1.82
CA THR A 172 -20.08 0.06 2.26
C THR A 172 -20.04 -0.83 3.51
N GLY A 173 -18.86 -1.05 4.11
CA GLY A 173 -18.70 -1.79 5.36
C GLY A 173 -18.77 -3.31 5.21
N HIS A 174 -18.56 -3.83 4.00
CA HIS A 174 -18.43 -5.26 3.77
C HIS A 174 -17.02 -5.75 4.09
N ALA A 175 -16.92 -7.04 4.37
CA ALA A 175 -15.62 -7.67 4.60
C ALA A 175 -14.70 -7.57 3.37
N PRO A 176 -13.41 -7.28 3.55
CA PRO A 176 -12.44 -7.27 2.47
C PRO A 176 -12.21 -8.69 1.91
N THR A 177 -11.83 -8.74 0.65
CA THR A 177 -11.41 -9.94 -0.07
C THR A 177 -10.13 -9.68 -0.84
N GLU A 178 -9.57 -10.67 -1.51
CA GLU A 178 -8.41 -10.48 -2.42
C GLU A 178 -8.70 -9.44 -3.51
N ALA A 179 -9.94 -9.38 -3.98
CA ALA A 179 -10.39 -8.38 -4.95
C ALA A 179 -10.37 -6.94 -4.40
N THR A 180 -10.37 -6.76 -3.08
CA THR A 180 -10.22 -5.44 -2.43
C THR A 180 -8.83 -4.87 -2.68
N ASP A 181 -7.78 -5.67 -2.52
CA ASP A 181 -6.40 -5.27 -2.82
C ASP A 181 -6.20 -5.07 -4.32
N GLU A 182 -6.83 -5.89 -5.17
CA GLU A 182 -6.80 -5.71 -6.63
C GLU A 182 -7.39 -4.35 -7.04
N TYR A 183 -8.53 -3.95 -6.46
CA TYR A 183 -9.12 -2.62 -6.74
C TYR A 183 -8.19 -1.48 -6.34
N ALA A 184 -7.61 -1.54 -5.15
CA ALA A 184 -6.66 -0.55 -4.66
C ALA A 184 -5.39 -0.50 -5.53
N LEU A 185 -4.88 -1.67 -5.96
CA LEU A 185 -3.79 -1.78 -6.92
C LEU A 185 -4.18 -1.18 -8.28
N ALA A 186 -5.43 -1.37 -8.74
CA ALA A 186 -5.89 -0.76 -9.99
C ALA A 186 -5.94 0.77 -9.91
N CYS A 187 -6.39 1.33 -8.78
CA CYS A 187 -6.30 2.77 -8.54
C CYS A 187 -4.84 3.26 -8.58
N THR A 188 -3.92 2.54 -7.95
CA THR A 188 -2.49 2.81 -7.95
C THR A 188 -1.89 2.75 -9.37
N VAL A 189 -2.21 1.71 -10.14
CA VAL A 189 -1.76 1.56 -11.53
C VAL A 189 -2.22 2.74 -12.39
N VAL A 190 -3.50 3.10 -12.29
CA VAL A 190 -4.05 4.24 -13.04
C VAL A 190 -3.31 5.52 -12.69
N GLU A 191 -3.10 5.82 -11.42
CA GLU A 191 -2.37 7.01 -10.98
C GLU A 191 -0.94 7.04 -11.50
N LEU A 192 -0.21 5.95 -11.39
CA LEU A 192 1.19 5.87 -11.84
C LEU A 192 1.34 5.98 -13.37
N VAL A 193 0.32 5.59 -14.13
CA VAL A 193 0.31 5.65 -15.59
C VAL A 193 -0.22 6.99 -16.09
N THR A 194 -1.24 7.57 -15.44
CA THR A 194 -1.93 8.77 -15.95
C THR A 194 -1.60 10.05 -15.18
N GLY A 195 -0.95 9.94 -14.01
CA GLY A 195 -0.58 11.06 -13.14
C GLY A 195 -1.66 11.45 -12.12
N SER A 196 -2.79 10.73 -12.09
CA SER A 196 -3.86 10.99 -11.10
C SER A 196 -4.67 9.72 -10.81
N PRO A 197 -5.25 9.57 -9.61
CA PRO A 197 -6.15 8.47 -9.29
C PRO A 197 -7.35 8.41 -10.26
N PRO A 198 -8.01 7.23 -10.41
CA PRO A 198 -9.12 7.06 -11.35
C PRO A 198 -10.33 7.95 -11.05
N PHE A 199 -10.49 8.31 -9.80
CA PHE A 199 -11.56 9.20 -9.34
C PHE A 199 -10.98 10.31 -8.47
N THR A 200 -11.44 11.54 -8.71
CA THR A 200 -11.11 12.72 -7.92
C THR A 200 -12.39 13.51 -7.66
N ALA A 201 -12.51 14.12 -6.48
CA ALA A 201 -13.64 14.97 -6.13
C ALA A 201 -13.21 16.05 -5.12
N PRO A 202 -13.90 17.21 -5.08
CA PRO A 202 -13.59 18.27 -4.12
C PRO A 202 -13.90 17.91 -2.66
N THR A 203 -14.71 16.88 -2.42
CA THR A 203 -15.15 16.46 -1.09
C THR A 203 -15.01 14.94 -0.92
N ALA A 204 -14.80 14.48 0.31
CA ALA A 204 -14.78 13.07 0.64
C ALA A 204 -16.06 12.35 0.21
N LEU A 205 -17.23 12.96 0.42
CA LEU A 205 -18.51 12.41 0.00
C LEU A 205 -18.59 12.24 -1.54
N GLY A 206 -18.14 13.23 -2.30
CA GLY A 206 -18.10 13.14 -3.75
C GLY A 206 -17.15 12.05 -4.24
N LEU A 207 -16.05 11.81 -3.54
CA LEU A 207 -15.12 10.73 -3.88
C LEU A 207 -15.71 9.36 -3.52
N ILE A 208 -16.42 9.23 -2.39
CA ILE A 208 -17.20 8.05 -2.03
C ILE A 208 -18.22 7.71 -3.14
N GLU A 209 -19.03 8.69 -3.56
CA GLU A 209 -20.00 8.52 -4.64
C GLU A 209 -19.31 8.08 -5.94
N ALA A 210 -18.15 8.62 -6.26
CA ALA A 210 -17.40 8.23 -7.44
C ALA A 210 -16.94 6.77 -7.38
N HIS A 211 -16.38 6.32 -6.26
CA HIS A 211 -15.97 4.92 -6.08
C HIS A 211 -17.17 3.97 -6.12
N LEU A 212 -18.33 4.36 -5.60
CA LEU A 212 -19.52 3.51 -5.57
C LEU A 212 -20.23 3.43 -6.93
N HIS A 213 -20.31 4.55 -7.66
CA HIS A 213 -21.30 4.67 -8.74
C HIS A 213 -20.73 5.10 -10.10
N LEU A 214 -19.61 5.82 -10.14
CA LEU A 214 -19.10 6.31 -11.44
C LEU A 214 -18.34 5.22 -12.20
N THR A 215 -18.56 5.20 -13.51
CA THR A 215 -17.72 4.42 -14.43
C THR A 215 -16.34 5.04 -14.53
N PRO A 216 -15.27 4.24 -14.59
CA PRO A 216 -13.93 4.76 -14.81
C PRO A 216 -13.81 5.59 -16.09
N PRO A 217 -13.00 6.66 -16.13
CA PRO A 217 -12.75 7.45 -17.32
C PRO A 217 -12.16 6.62 -18.46
N ARG A 218 -12.19 7.19 -19.66
CA ARG A 218 -11.49 6.63 -20.83
C ARG A 218 -10.22 7.42 -21.08
N TRP A 219 -9.16 7.06 -20.40
CA TRP A 219 -7.86 7.78 -20.46
C TRP A 219 -7.24 7.79 -21.84
N SER A 220 -7.49 6.75 -22.68
CA SER A 220 -7.03 6.72 -24.08
C SER A 220 -7.64 7.82 -24.95
N ARG A 221 -8.68 8.52 -24.51
CA ARG A 221 -9.24 9.68 -25.22
C ARG A 221 -8.47 10.97 -24.93
N GLU A 222 -7.85 11.05 -23.77
CA GLU A 222 -7.16 12.24 -23.28
C GLU A 222 -5.65 12.14 -23.50
N SER A 223 -5.13 10.91 -23.63
CA SER A 223 -3.70 10.63 -23.80
C SER A 223 -3.47 9.73 -25.02
N SER A 224 -2.84 10.30 -26.06
CA SER A 224 -2.61 9.61 -27.34
C SER A 224 -1.66 8.42 -27.28
N TRP A 225 -0.83 8.32 -26.23
CA TRP A 225 0.10 7.20 -26.04
C TRP A 225 -0.57 6.00 -25.38
N LEU A 226 -1.73 6.18 -24.73
CA LEU A 226 -2.46 5.09 -24.08
C LEU A 226 -3.32 4.33 -25.09
N PRO A 227 -3.15 3.01 -25.22
CA PRO A 227 -3.98 2.20 -26.11
C PRO A 227 -5.39 2.01 -25.51
N ARG A 228 -6.39 1.88 -26.35
CA ARG A 228 -7.79 1.66 -25.90
C ARG A 228 -7.97 0.42 -25.03
N ILE A 229 -7.11 -0.59 -25.18
CA ILE A 229 -7.16 -1.80 -24.38
C ILE A 229 -6.85 -1.51 -22.90
N PHE A 230 -6.03 -0.49 -22.59
CA PHE A 230 -5.77 -0.02 -21.21
C PHE A 230 -7.08 0.35 -20.51
N ASP A 231 -7.95 1.13 -21.16
CA ASP A 231 -9.25 1.52 -20.58
C ASP A 231 -10.09 0.29 -20.19
N SER A 232 -10.11 -0.74 -21.05
CA SER A 232 -10.90 -1.93 -20.83
C SER A 232 -10.35 -2.78 -19.68
N ILE A 233 -9.02 -2.92 -19.59
CA ILE A 233 -8.35 -3.67 -18.52
C ILE A 233 -8.57 -2.95 -17.18
N ALA A 234 -8.31 -1.65 -17.14
CA ALA A 234 -8.48 -0.86 -15.92
C ALA A 234 -9.96 -0.82 -15.47
N ALA A 235 -10.90 -0.67 -16.42
CA ALA A 235 -12.33 -0.67 -16.09
C ALA A 235 -12.81 -1.99 -15.47
N LYS A 236 -12.27 -3.14 -15.92
CA LYS A 236 -12.58 -4.44 -15.29
C LYS A 236 -12.02 -4.52 -13.87
N ALA A 237 -10.76 -4.17 -13.64
CA ALA A 237 -10.17 -4.16 -12.28
C ALA A 237 -10.86 -3.17 -11.33
N LEU A 238 -11.43 -2.08 -11.87
CA LEU A 238 -12.21 -1.08 -11.12
C LEU A 238 -13.73 -1.37 -11.11
N ALA A 239 -14.15 -2.60 -11.43
CA ALA A 239 -15.55 -3.01 -11.33
C ALA A 239 -16.07 -2.86 -9.90
N LYS A 240 -17.33 -2.44 -9.76
CA LYS A 240 -17.92 -2.16 -8.44
C LYS A 240 -18.17 -3.44 -7.64
N ALA A 241 -18.63 -4.50 -8.29
CA ALA A 241 -18.75 -5.82 -7.69
C ALA A 241 -17.38 -6.53 -7.69
N PRO A 242 -16.90 -7.04 -6.55
CA PRO A 242 -15.63 -7.75 -6.48
C PRO A 242 -15.52 -8.94 -7.46
N ASP A 243 -16.59 -9.68 -7.65
CA ASP A 243 -16.66 -10.87 -8.52
C ASP A 243 -16.50 -10.56 -10.02
N ASP A 244 -16.69 -9.29 -10.43
CA ASP A 244 -16.52 -8.84 -11.81
C ASP A 244 -15.06 -8.48 -12.14
N ARG A 245 -14.15 -8.49 -11.15
CA ARG A 245 -12.73 -8.15 -11.31
C ARG A 245 -11.92 -9.32 -11.87
N TYR A 246 -10.61 -9.26 -11.76
CA TYR A 246 -9.71 -10.36 -12.18
C TYR A 246 -9.58 -11.41 -11.07
N GLY A 247 -9.01 -12.57 -11.42
CA GLY A 247 -8.78 -13.64 -10.46
C GLY A 247 -7.52 -13.47 -9.60
N SER A 248 -6.62 -12.53 -9.95
CA SER A 248 -5.42 -12.21 -9.17
C SER A 248 -4.83 -10.85 -9.56
N CYS A 249 -4.05 -10.27 -8.65
CA CYS A 249 -3.29 -9.04 -8.89
C CYS A 249 -2.30 -9.20 -10.06
N ARG A 250 -1.65 -10.36 -10.16
CA ARG A 250 -0.69 -10.68 -11.24
C ARG A 250 -1.36 -10.75 -12.61
N GLU A 251 -2.54 -11.38 -12.71
CA GLU A 251 -3.29 -11.40 -13.97
C GLU A 251 -3.57 -9.98 -14.46
N PHE A 252 -4.10 -9.14 -13.60
CA PHE A 252 -4.40 -7.75 -13.92
C PHE A 252 -3.16 -6.98 -14.37
N VAL A 253 -2.09 -6.97 -13.57
CA VAL A 253 -0.88 -6.18 -13.87
C VAL A 253 -0.16 -6.69 -15.12
N ALA A 254 -0.13 -8.02 -15.34
CA ALA A 254 0.45 -8.59 -16.57
C ALA A 254 -0.28 -8.14 -17.84
N LEU A 255 -1.62 -7.99 -17.78
CA LEU A 255 -2.39 -7.45 -18.90
C LEU A 255 -2.06 -5.96 -19.16
N ILE A 256 -1.94 -5.16 -18.10
CA ILE A 256 -1.52 -3.74 -18.19
C ILE A 256 -0.11 -3.64 -18.80
N ALA A 257 0.84 -4.40 -18.28
CA ALA A 257 2.22 -4.39 -18.76
C ALA A 257 2.30 -4.79 -20.24
N ARG A 258 1.54 -5.81 -20.66
CA ARG A 258 1.44 -6.22 -22.06
C ARG A 258 0.81 -5.15 -22.96
N ALA A 259 -0.12 -4.37 -22.44
CA ALA A 259 -0.79 -3.32 -23.19
C ALA A 259 0.09 -2.07 -23.41
N LEU A 260 1.05 -1.81 -22.50
CA LEU A 260 1.87 -0.60 -22.47
C LEU A 260 3.33 -0.82 -22.95
N ARG A 261 3.77 -2.05 -23.11
CA ARG A 261 5.04 -2.45 -23.76
C ARG A 261 4.86 -2.63 -25.26
#